data_5d544b5d90ac5d274f4238ac1d17c9f1
#
_entry.id   5d544b5d90ac5d274f4238ac1d17c9f1
#
_cell.length_a   1.000
_cell.length_b   1.000
_cell.length_c   1.000
_cell.angle_alpha   90.00
_cell.angle_beta   90.00
_cell.angle_gamma   90.00
#
_symmetry.space_group_name_H-M   'P 1'
#
loop_
_entity.id
_entity.type
_entity.pdbx_description
1 polymer ?
#
loop_
_entity_poly.entity_id
_entity_poly.type
_entity_poly.pdbx_seq_one_letter_code
_entity_poly.pdbx_strand_id
1 'polypeptide(L)'
;MSDVTDAMVNEVDIAVAAWHEDGRWNLALLPDAHDLPHIIDRLKSQQTNGGAIALLAIDEEFFMVIRVLGSHISMFLSDVTCAIDYEVAADMLELCDLDSPEEDEEPLPVGHLDILADLGINQMELSTLCDDAELFPDEQLEAIASRLGFAEQFAELLEL
;
A
#
# COMPACT_ATOMS: atom_id res chain seq x y z
N MET A 1 -6.95 15.14 -23.78
CA MET A 1 -6.66 15.08 -23.32
C MET A 1 -6.02 15.24 -22.66
N SER A 2 -5.75 14.88 -22.67
CA SER A 2 -5.27 14.91 -22.07
C SER A 2 -4.50 14.96 -21.50
N ASP A 3 -4.23 14.61 -21.40
CA ASP A 3 -3.55 14.67 -20.97
C ASP A 3 -2.69 14.94 -20.36
N VAL A 4 -2.42 14.84 -20.47
CA VAL A 4 -1.52 15.23 -20.17
C VAL A 4 -1.15 15.52 -19.09
N THR A 5 -1.47 16.07 -18.83
CA THR A 5 -1.50 16.28 -17.76
C THR A 5 -0.97 15.68 -16.79
N ASP A 6 -0.40 15.19 -17.07
CA ASP A 6 -0.40 14.31 -16.22
C ASP A 6 0.85 13.78 -15.69
N ALA A 7 1.86 14.61 -15.57
CA ALA A 7 3.14 14.25 -15.02
C ALA A 7 3.05 13.78 -13.57
N MET A 8 2.02 14.20 -12.86
CA MET A 8 1.83 13.79 -11.47
C MET A 8 0.58 12.94 -11.28
N VAL A 9 0.13 12.29 -12.34
CA VAL A 9 -1.04 11.45 -12.24
C VAL A 9 -0.70 10.13 -11.56
N ASN A 10 -1.50 9.73 -10.61
CA ASN A 10 -1.37 8.45 -9.94
C ASN A 10 -2.08 7.39 -10.74
N GLU A 11 -1.31 6.53 -11.40
CA GLU A 11 -1.87 5.41 -12.15
C GLU A 11 -1.96 4.19 -11.24
N VAL A 12 -2.99 4.16 -10.41
CA VAL A 12 -3.16 3.08 -9.44
C VAL A 12 -3.72 1.86 -10.15
N ASP A 13 -2.89 0.83 -10.27
CA ASP A 13 -3.26 -0.42 -10.93
C ASP A 13 -4.06 -1.34 -10.02
N ILE A 14 -3.71 -1.36 -8.75
CA ILE A 14 -4.35 -2.22 -7.75
C ILE A 14 -4.66 -1.37 -6.53
N ALA A 15 -5.89 -1.47 -6.05
CA ALA A 15 -6.29 -0.80 -4.82
C ALA A 15 -7.33 -1.68 -4.14
N VAL A 16 -6.93 -2.35 -3.08
CA VAL A 16 -7.77 -3.32 -2.36
C VAL A 16 -7.78 -3.03 -0.89
N ALA A 17 -8.98 -3.02 -0.29
CA ALA A 17 -9.13 -2.96 1.16
C ALA A 17 -9.33 -4.37 1.69
N ALA A 18 -8.72 -4.69 2.82
CA ALA A 18 -8.86 -5.99 3.46
C ALA A 18 -9.09 -5.80 4.95
N TRP A 19 -10.03 -6.55 5.50
CA TRP A 19 -10.31 -6.53 6.94
C TRP A 19 -10.73 -7.91 7.38
N HIS A 20 -10.44 -8.22 8.64
CA HIS A 20 -10.71 -9.55 9.21
C HIS A 20 -11.94 -9.51 10.08
N GLU A 21 -12.94 -10.32 9.76
CA GLU A 21 -14.18 -10.36 10.50
C GLU A 21 -14.71 -11.79 10.59
N ASP A 22 -15.14 -12.18 11.78
CA ASP A 22 -15.70 -13.52 12.03
C ASP A 22 -14.75 -14.65 11.58
N GLY A 23 -13.47 -14.47 11.81
CA GLY A 23 -12.49 -15.49 11.53
C GLY A 23 -12.06 -15.60 10.08
N ARG A 24 -12.45 -14.66 9.25
CA ARG A 24 -12.08 -14.68 7.84
C ARG A 24 -11.76 -13.29 7.31
N TRP A 25 -10.98 -13.25 6.23
CA TRP A 25 -10.66 -11.99 5.56
C TRP A 25 -11.78 -11.62 4.59
N ASN A 26 -12.08 -10.34 4.54
CA ASN A 26 -13.01 -9.75 3.59
C ASN A 26 -12.24 -8.72 2.78
N LEU A 27 -12.42 -8.73 1.47
CA LEU A 27 -11.71 -7.84 0.56
C LEU A 27 -12.69 -7.07 -0.32
N ALA A 28 -12.32 -5.85 -0.68
CA ALA A 28 -13.11 -5.03 -1.58
C ALA A 28 -12.20 -4.11 -2.37
N LEU A 29 -12.59 -3.80 -3.60
CA LEU A 29 -11.85 -2.82 -4.39
C LEU A 29 -12.07 -1.42 -3.81
N LEU A 30 -11.04 -0.58 -3.90
CA LEU A 30 -11.13 0.79 -3.44
C LEU A 30 -11.26 1.73 -4.65
N PRO A 31 -12.43 2.31 -4.88
CA PRO A 31 -12.55 3.35 -5.90
C PRO A 31 -11.87 4.61 -5.39
N ASP A 32 -11.49 5.49 -6.27
CA ASP A 32 -10.85 6.78 -5.90
C ASP A 32 -9.60 6.61 -5.06
N ALA A 33 -8.81 5.57 -5.38
CA ALA A 33 -7.62 5.24 -4.60
C ALA A 33 -6.46 6.20 -4.84
N HIS A 34 -6.64 7.22 -5.64
CA HIS A 34 -5.61 8.22 -5.89
C HIS A 34 -5.57 9.32 -4.82
N ASP A 35 -6.53 9.33 -3.91
CA ASP A 35 -6.65 10.34 -2.86
C ASP A 35 -6.41 9.68 -1.50
N LEU A 36 -5.25 9.93 -0.93
CA LEU A 36 -4.85 9.28 0.33
C LEU A 36 -5.81 9.53 1.49
N PRO A 37 -6.27 10.77 1.75
CA PRO A 37 -7.26 10.98 2.81
C PRO A 37 -8.54 10.20 2.59
N HIS A 38 -8.97 10.05 1.35
CA HIS A 38 -10.17 9.30 1.03
C HIS A 38 -9.99 7.80 1.32
N ILE A 39 -8.81 7.27 1.00
CA ILE A 39 -8.48 5.88 1.30
C ILE A 39 -8.54 5.65 2.82
N ILE A 40 -7.95 6.55 3.58
CA ILE A 40 -7.93 6.46 5.04
C ILE A 40 -9.37 6.47 5.60
N ASP A 41 -10.21 7.35 5.09
CA ASP A 41 -11.61 7.43 5.52
C ASP A 41 -12.35 6.13 5.22
N ARG A 42 -12.10 5.53 4.07
CA ARG A 42 -12.72 4.27 3.69
C ARG A 42 -12.29 3.16 4.65
N LEU A 43 -11.01 3.12 4.99
CA LEU A 43 -10.52 2.13 5.93
C LEU A 43 -11.11 2.30 7.31
N LYS A 44 -11.30 3.55 7.74
CA LYS A 44 -11.92 3.82 9.03
C LYS A 44 -13.34 3.26 9.10
N SER A 45 -14.08 3.34 8.01
CA SER A 45 -15.45 2.86 7.96
C SER A 45 -15.53 1.34 7.83
N GLN A 46 -14.47 0.70 7.35
CA GLN A 46 -14.45 -0.75 7.13
C GLN A 46 -13.77 -1.52 8.27
N GLN A 47 -13.10 -0.82 9.16
CA GLN A 47 -12.29 -1.52 10.16
C GLN A 47 -13.11 -2.31 11.16
N THR A 48 -12.54 -3.43 11.56
CA THR A 48 -13.07 -4.29 12.61
C THR A 48 -12.05 -4.32 13.75
N ASN A 49 -12.12 -5.28 14.66
CA ASN A 49 -11.21 -5.35 15.79
C ASN A 49 -9.74 -5.41 15.39
N GLY A 50 -9.44 -6.00 14.24
CA GLY A 50 -8.08 -6.08 13.73
C GLY A 50 -7.70 -4.93 12.82
N GLY A 51 -8.58 -3.93 12.66
CA GLY A 51 -8.34 -2.80 11.79
C GLY A 51 -8.69 -3.11 10.34
N ALA A 52 -8.26 -2.22 9.45
CA ALA A 52 -8.42 -2.41 8.00
C ALA A 52 -7.13 -2.03 7.32
N ILE A 53 -6.83 -2.71 6.21
CA ILE A 53 -5.58 -2.56 5.46
C ILE A 53 -5.92 -2.20 4.03
N ALA A 54 -5.15 -1.29 3.43
CA ALA A 54 -5.22 -1.04 1.99
C ALA A 54 -3.91 -1.49 1.36
N LEU A 55 -4.01 -2.20 0.26
CA LEU A 55 -2.86 -2.63 -0.54
C LEU A 55 -2.96 -1.93 -1.89
N LEU A 56 -1.96 -1.13 -2.22
CA LEU A 56 -1.95 -0.34 -3.44
C LEU A 56 -0.72 -0.65 -4.28
N ALA A 57 -0.90 -0.87 -5.58
CA ALA A 57 0.20 -0.96 -6.52
C ALA A 57 0.01 0.15 -7.55
N ILE A 58 1.06 0.93 -7.78
CA ILE A 58 0.97 2.13 -8.60
C ILE A 58 1.95 2.05 -9.77
N ASP A 59 1.38 2.06 -10.98
CA ASP A 59 2.11 2.19 -12.23
C ASP A 59 3.27 1.19 -12.40
N GLU A 60 3.15 0.01 -11.78
CA GLU A 60 4.19 -1.02 -11.81
C GLU A 60 5.54 -0.52 -11.29
N GLU A 61 5.53 0.59 -10.53
CA GLU A 61 6.75 1.20 -10.00
C GLU A 61 6.94 0.95 -8.51
N PHE A 62 5.86 0.96 -7.75
CA PHE A 62 5.96 0.79 -6.30
C PHE A 62 4.63 0.32 -5.71
N PHE A 63 4.69 -0.09 -4.45
CA PHE A 63 3.46 -0.42 -3.72
C PHE A 63 3.42 0.31 -2.38
N MET A 64 2.22 0.43 -1.84
CA MET A 64 1.99 1.06 -0.54
C MET A 64 1.08 0.19 0.30
N VAL A 65 1.27 0.24 1.60
CA VAL A 65 0.36 -0.40 2.55
C VAL A 65 -0.10 0.67 3.53
N ILE A 66 -1.42 0.75 3.74
CA ILE A 66 -2.00 1.68 4.69
C ILE A 66 -2.82 0.86 5.66
N ARG A 67 -2.68 1.11 6.95
CA ARG A 67 -3.44 0.37 7.95
C ARG A 67 -4.07 1.32 8.96
N VAL A 68 -5.35 1.11 9.21
CA VAL A 68 -6.07 1.86 10.24
C VAL A 68 -6.49 0.86 11.31
N LEU A 69 -6.06 1.10 12.55
CA LEU A 69 -6.39 0.26 13.68
C LEU A 69 -6.85 1.17 14.82
N GLY A 70 -8.18 1.26 15.00
CA GLY A 70 -8.75 2.23 15.92
C GLY A 70 -8.49 3.64 15.41
N SER A 71 -7.82 4.44 16.22
CA SER A 71 -7.44 5.80 15.82
C SER A 71 -6.01 5.87 15.31
N HIS A 72 -5.33 4.72 15.27
CA HIS A 72 -3.92 4.66 14.86
C HIS A 72 -3.82 4.37 13.36
N ILE A 73 -3.09 5.22 12.65
CA ILE A 73 -2.90 5.07 11.22
C ILE A 73 -1.43 4.83 10.94
N SER A 74 -1.15 3.74 10.22
CA SER A 74 0.22 3.39 9.83
C SER A 74 0.30 3.33 8.31
N MET A 75 1.44 3.72 7.76
CA MET A 75 1.64 3.71 6.31
C MET A 75 3.04 3.23 5.96
N PHE A 76 3.15 2.57 4.83
CA PHE A 76 4.42 2.04 4.33
C PHE A 76 4.51 2.29 2.83
N LEU A 77 5.69 2.71 2.39
CA LEU A 77 5.99 2.99 0.99
C LEU A 77 7.21 2.17 0.59
N SER A 78 7.09 1.38 -0.48
CA SER A 78 8.17 0.47 -0.87
C SER A 78 9.38 1.16 -1.47
N ASP A 79 9.20 2.36 -2.03
CA ASP A 79 10.28 3.09 -2.67
C ASP A 79 10.09 4.59 -2.46
N VAL A 80 10.92 5.17 -1.59
CA VAL A 80 10.81 6.58 -1.24
C VAL A 80 11.01 7.50 -2.43
N THR A 81 11.81 7.08 -3.42
CA THR A 81 12.11 7.93 -4.57
C THR A 81 10.89 8.16 -5.46
N CYS A 82 9.87 7.31 -5.35
CA CYS A 82 8.64 7.49 -6.11
C CYS A 82 7.86 8.74 -5.69
N ALA A 83 8.16 9.30 -4.52
CA ALA A 83 7.52 10.53 -4.07
C ALA A 83 7.91 11.73 -4.94
N ILE A 84 8.97 11.63 -5.72
CA ILE A 84 9.37 12.68 -6.65
C ILE A 84 8.34 12.82 -7.78
N ASP A 85 7.83 11.69 -8.26
CA ASP A 85 6.95 11.67 -9.43
C ASP A 85 5.48 11.38 -9.14
N TYR A 86 5.17 10.84 -7.95
CA TYR A 86 3.81 10.40 -7.63
C TYR A 86 3.27 11.12 -6.41
N GLU A 87 2.16 11.81 -6.63
CA GLU A 87 1.52 12.62 -5.58
C GLU A 87 1.10 11.79 -4.37
N VAL A 88 0.56 10.59 -4.59
CA VAL A 88 0.12 9.74 -3.49
C VAL A 88 1.29 9.38 -2.56
N ALA A 89 2.47 9.13 -3.14
CA ALA A 89 3.66 8.83 -2.34
C ALA A 89 4.14 10.07 -1.60
N ALA A 90 4.13 11.23 -2.26
CA ALA A 90 4.51 12.48 -1.62
C ALA A 90 3.57 12.83 -0.46
N ASP A 91 2.28 12.61 -0.65
CA ASP A 91 1.28 12.85 0.40
C ASP A 91 1.52 11.94 1.61
N MET A 92 1.90 10.69 1.35
CA MET A 92 2.20 9.75 2.42
C MET A 92 3.38 10.24 3.27
N LEU A 93 4.44 10.71 2.61
CA LEU A 93 5.61 11.24 3.35
C LEU A 93 5.21 12.44 4.20
N GLU A 94 4.37 13.32 3.68
CA GLU A 94 3.91 14.49 4.41
C GLU A 94 3.09 14.09 5.63
N LEU A 95 2.18 13.13 5.45
CA LEU A 95 1.33 12.66 6.57
C LEU A 95 2.13 11.94 7.64
N CYS A 96 3.24 11.29 7.26
CA CYS A 96 4.11 10.60 8.20
C CYS A 96 5.22 11.47 8.75
N ASP A 97 5.25 12.74 8.34
CA ASP A 97 6.26 13.71 8.76
C ASP A 97 7.67 13.23 8.37
N LEU A 98 7.79 12.70 7.17
CA LEU A 98 9.04 12.22 6.62
C LEU A 98 9.55 13.19 5.55
N ASP A 99 10.88 13.28 5.42
CA ASP A 99 11.48 14.17 4.44
C ASP A 99 11.26 13.69 3.00
N SER A 100 11.14 14.62 2.09
CA SER A 100 11.07 14.30 0.66
C SER A 100 12.43 13.79 0.19
N PRO A 101 12.45 12.82 -0.75
CA PRO A 101 13.72 12.29 -1.24
C PRO A 101 14.43 13.29 -2.14
N GLU A 102 15.74 13.17 -2.21
CA GLU A 102 16.55 13.96 -3.14
C GLU A 102 16.60 13.22 -4.48
N GLU A 103 16.89 13.94 -5.55
CA GLU A 103 16.90 13.36 -6.90
C GLU A 103 17.85 12.19 -7.06
N ASP A 104 18.95 12.19 -6.32
CA ASP A 104 19.95 11.13 -6.41
C ASP A 104 19.84 10.11 -5.28
N GLU A 105 18.76 10.14 -4.53
CA GLU A 105 18.59 9.19 -3.45
C GLU A 105 18.31 7.79 -4.00
N GLU A 106 18.82 6.78 -3.31
CA GLU A 106 18.60 5.40 -3.72
C GLU A 106 17.20 4.90 -3.31
N PRO A 107 16.60 4.01 -4.09
CA PRO A 107 15.32 3.42 -3.71
C PRO A 107 15.45 2.67 -2.39
N LEU A 108 14.54 2.97 -1.47
CA LEU A 108 14.48 2.23 -0.22
C LEU A 108 13.09 2.35 0.40
N PRO A 109 12.68 1.35 1.18
CA PRO A 109 11.37 1.41 1.84
C PRO A 109 11.40 2.38 3.01
N VAL A 110 10.28 3.06 3.22
CA VAL A 110 10.13 4.01 4.33
C VAL A 110 8.76 3.88 4.96
N GLY A 111 8.63 4.43 6.14
CA GLY A 111 7.38 4.44 6.88
C GLY A 111 7.41 3.40 8.00
N HIS A 112 6.27 2.81 8.27
CA HIS A 112 6.14 1.84 9.36
C HIS A 112 6.45 0.43 8.86
N LEU A 113 7.72 0.03 8.91
CA LEU A 113 8.13 -1.28 8.44
C LEU A 113 7.53 -2.42 9.25
N ASP A 114 7.06 -2.14 10.46
CA ASP A 114 6.42 -3.13 11.32
C ASP A 114 4.89 -3.16 11.13
N ILE A 115 4.40 -2.52 10.09
CA ILE A 115 2.96 -2.34 9.85
C ILE A 115 2.18 -3.65 9.83
N LEU A 116 2.81 -4.74 9.40
CA LEU A 116 2.18 -6.06 9.31
C LEU A 116 2.79 -7.08 10.27
N ALA A 117 3.61 -6.62 11.22
CA ALA A 117 4.34 -7.53 12.10
C ALA A 117 3.40 -8.43 12.93
N ASP A 118 2.32 -7.88 13.44
CA ASP A 118 1.36 -8.64 14.22
C ASP A 118 0.54 -9.61 13.37
N LEU A 119 0.61 -9.48 12.05
CA LEU A 119 -0.11 -10.35 11.13
C LEU A 119 0.80 -11.41 10.49
N GLY A 120 2.07 -11.43 10.87
CA GLY A 120 2.98 -12.47 10.42
C GLY A 120 4.07 -12.06 9.45
N ILE A 121 4.17 -10.78 9.13
CA ILE A 121 5.24 -10.28 8.26
C ILE A 121 6.06 -9.29 9.08
N ASN A 122 7.23 -9.73 9.53
CA ASN A 122 8.07 -8.87 10.36
C ASN A 122 8.79 -7.84 9.49
N GLN A 123 9.44 -6.89 10.16
CA GLN A 123 10.12 -5.79 9.50
C GLN A 123 11.16 -6.26 8.47
N MET A 124 11.93 -7.28 8.82
CA MET A 124 12.96 -7.81 7.93
C MET A 124 12.36 -8.46 6.69
N GLU A 125 11.27 -9.21 6.87
CA GLU A 125 10.59 -9.85 5.74
C GLU A 125 10.02 -8.84 4.77
N LEU A 126 9.43 -7.76 5.28
CA LEU A 126 8.87 -6.72 4.43
C LEU A 126 9.98 -6.00 3.67
N SER A 127 11.08 -5.71 4.34
CA SER A 127 12.23 -5.06 3.72
C SER A 127 12.84 -5.94 2.63
N THR A 128 12.96 -7.25 2.90
CA THR A 128 13.48 -8.21 1.92
C THR A 128 12.59 -8.26 0.67
N LEU A 129 11.28 -8.22 0.88
CA LEU A 129 10.34 -8.23 -0.22
C LEU A 129 10.53 -7.01 -1.14
N CYS A 130 10.81 -5.86 -0.54
CA CYS A 130 11.05 -4.65 -1.31
C CYS A 130 12.36 -4.70 -2.09
N ASP A 131 13.34 -5.44 -1.59
CA ASP A 131 14.65 -5.54 -2.23
C ASP A 131 14.67 -6.54 -3.39
N ASP A 132 13.61 -7.30 -3.59
CA ASP A 132 13.56 -8.31 -4.64
C ASP A 132 13.31 -7.64 -5.99
N ALA A 133 14.36 -7.43 -6.74
CA ALA A 133 14.31 -6.74 -8.02
C ALA A 133 13.57 -7.54 -9.10
N GLU A 134 13.30 -8.81 -8.87
CA GLU A 134 12.61 -9.64 -9.84
C GLU A 134 11.09 -9.58 -9.71
N LEU A 135 10.59 -8.94 -8.66
CA LEU A 135 9.16 -8.82 -8.42
C LEU A 135 8.64 -7.44 -8.79
N PHE A 136 7.52 -7.41 -9.47
CA PHE A 136 6.77 -6.17 -9.69
C PHE A 136 5.87 -5.90 -8.49
N PRO A 137 5.38 -4.66 -8.32
CA PRO A 137 4.53 -4.33 -7.18
C PRO A 137 3.32 -5.25 -7.00
N ASP A 138 2.67 -5.65 -8.09
CA ASP A 138 1.52 -6.56 -7.99
C ASP A 138 1.94 -7.92 -7.43
N GLU A 139 3.12 -8.40 -7.81
CA GLU A 139 3.65 -9.66 -7.31
C GLU A 139 4.05 -9.54 -5.84
N GLN A 140 4.57 -8.38 -5.45
CA GLN A 140 4.91 -8.11 -4.06
C GLN A 140 3.64 -8.11 -3.20
N LEU A 141 2.56 -7.52 -3.70
CA LEU A 141 1.28 -7.54 -2.99
C LEU A 141 0.71 -8.94 -2.88
N GLU A 142 0.87 -9.75 -3.94
CA GLU A 142 0.43 -11.15 -3.90
C GLU A 142 1.19 -11.93 -2.82
N ALA A 143 2.47 -11.66 -2.67
CA ALA A 143 3.27 -12.30 -1.62
C ALA A 143 2.76 -11.90 -0.23
N ILE A 144 2.43 -10.63 -0.06
CA ILE A 144 1.85 -10.15 1.20
C ILE A 144 0.51 -10.85 1.46
N ALA A 145 -0.35 -10.90 0.45
CA ALA A 145 -1.66 -11.54 0.57
C ALA A 145 -1.51 -13.01 0.96
N SER A 146 -0.53 -13.69 0.39
CA SER A 146 -0.26 -15.09 0.68
C SER A 146 0.14 -15.28 2.15
N ARG A 147 1.03 -14.42 2.63
CA ARG A 147 1.48 -14.50 4.03
C ARG A 147 0.36 -14.18 5.01
N LEU A 148 -0.54 -13.28 4.65
CA LEU A 148 -1.65 -12.92 5.51
C LEU A 148 -2.80 -13.92 5.43
N GLY A 149 -2.83 -14.72 4.37
CA GLY A 149 -3.82 -15.79 4.25
C GLY A 149 -5.00 -15.49 3.34
N PHE A 150 -4.91 -14.50 2.47
CA PHE A 150 -6.02 -14.18 1.57
C PHE A 150 -5.61 -14.10 0.09
N ALA A 151 -4.53 -14.81 -0.27
CA ALA A 151 -4.05 -14.77 -1.66
C ALA A 151 -5.11 -15.19 -2.67
N GLU A 152 -5.91 -16.20 -2.34
CA GLU A 152 -6.96 -16.70 -3.25
C GLU A 152 -8.03 -15.66 -3.47
N GLN A 153 -8.50 -15.04 -2.39
CA GLN A 153 -9.50 -13.97 -2.48
C GLN A 153 -8.96 -12.76 -3.23
N PHE A 154 -7.69 -12.44 -2.99
CA PHE A 154 -7.03 -11.32 -3.64
C PHE A 154 -6.97 -11.56 -5.16
N ALA A 155 -6.57 -12.76 -5.57
CA ALA A 155 -6.49 -13.11 -6.98
C ALA A 155 -7.87 -13.08 -7.65
N GLU A 156 -8.89 -13.59 -6.97
CA GLU A 156 -10.25 -13.58 -7.49
C GLU A 156 -10.77 -12.17 -7.70
N LEU A 157 -10.51 -11.29 -6.73
CA LEU A 157 -10.98 -9.92 -6.80
C LEU A 157 -10.35 -9.16 -7.96
N LEU A 158 -9.09 -9.47 -8.25
CA LEU A 158 -8.36 -8.81 -9.32
C LEU A 158 -8.43 -9.57 -10.66
N GLU A 159 -9.06 -10.72 -10.66
CA GLU A 159 -9.18 -11.57 -11.84
C GLU A 159 -7.83 -11.98 -12.43
N LEU A 160 -6.92 -12.33 -11.54
CA LEU A 160 -5.58 -12.77 -11.94
C LEU A 160 -5.54 -14.24 -12.36
#